data_b7f9b1964627dfbd1f03ac9291029e58
#
_entry.id   b7f9b1964627dfbd1f03ac9291029e58
#
_cell.length_a   1.000
_cell.length_b   1.000
_cell.length_c   1.000
_cell.angle_alpha   90.00
_cell.angle_beta   90.00
_cell.angle_gamma   90.00
#
_symmetry.space_group_name_H-M   'P 1'
#
loop_
_entity.id
_entity.type
_entity.pdbx_description
1 polymer ?
#
loop_
_entity_poly.entity_id
_entity_poly.type
_entity_poly.pdbx_seq_one_letter_code
_entity_poly.pdbx_strand_id
1 'polypeptide(L)'
;NIEQLKSLVDDDTCAIMMEMVQGEGGVLDLDPDFVKAAEQLCHEHDLVFIVDEVQTGIGRTGKLFAYEYFDVTPDIVTFAKGIGGGLPIGGVLFGEKCCDVLKPGDHGTTYGGNPVACAGAVEVLTRIDDAFLKEVQKKSAYLKDKLQTLPHVTSVSGLGLMLGVSLEGKEAPDVVKKALEEGLMVLTAKDKVRLLPPLTITYDEIDQGIEILKKALS
;
A
#
# COMPACT_ATOMS: atom_id res chain seq x y z
N ASN A 1 1.85 -16.79 -9.31
CA ASN A 1 1.54 -18.18 -9.63
C ASN A 1 2.14 -19.09 -8.55
N ILE A 2 1.29 -19.85 -7.85
CA ILE A 2 1.65 -20.69 -6.69
C ILE A 2 2.67 -21.76 -7.07
N GLU A 3 2.50 -22.44 -8.19
CA GLU A 3 3.41 -23.51 -8.64
C GLU A 3 4.82 -22.95 -8.99
N GLN A 4 4.87 -21.76 -9.54
CA GLN A 4 6.12 -21.07 -9.78
C GLN A 4 6.79 -20.68 -8.45
N LEU A 5 6.05 -20.17 -7.47
CA LEU A 5 6.58 -19.84 -6.15
C LEU A 5 7.17 -21.06 -5.47
N LYS A 6 6.44 -22.19 -5.46
CA LYS A 6 6.94 -23.45 -4.91
C LYS A 6 8.23 -23.94 -5.57
N SER A 7 8.36 -23.74 -6.89
CA SER A 7 9.56 -24.15 -7.63
C SER A 7 10.79 -23.29 -7.37
N LEU A 8 10.62 -22.10 -6.76
CA LEU A 8 11.70 -21.18 -6.41
C LEU A 8 12.23 -21.39 -4.99
N VAL A 9 11.51 -22.12 -4.15
CA VAL A 9 11.95 -22.42 -2.78
C VAL A 9 12.91 -23.61 -2.81
N ASP A 10 14.09 -23.41 -2.22
CA ASP A 10 15.18 -24.37 -2.09
C ASP A 10 15.85 -24.29 -0.71
N ASP A 11 16.91 -25.07 -0.50
CA ASP A 11 17.65 -25.12 0.77
C ASP A 11 18.35 -23.80 1.15
N ASP A 12 18.55 -22.88 0.20
CA ASP A 12 19.16 -21.57 0.41
C ASP A 12 18.11 -20.47 0.67
N THR A 13 16.83 -20.80 0.53
CA THR A 13 15.72 -19.86 0.76
C THR A 13 15.46 -19.67 2.25
N CYS A 14 15.49 -18.44 2.75
CA CYS A 14 15.24 -18.15 4.17
C CYS A 14 13.93 -17.35 4.42
N ALA A 15 13.38 -16.70 3.42
CA ALA A 15 12.20 -15.87 3.57
C ALA A 15 11.43 -15.70 2.26
N ILE A 16 10.14 -15.39 2.38
CA ILE A 16 9.31 -14.86 1.30
C ILE A 16 8.84 -13.46 1.72
N MET A 17 9.12 -12.46 0.88
CA MET A 17 8.73 -11.07 1.14
C MET A 17 7.82 -10.57 0.02
N MET A 18 6.72 -9.88 0.40
CA MET A 18 5.77 -9.34 -0.58
C MET A 18 5.02 -8.11 -0.07
N GLU A 19 4.53 -7.29 -1.01
CA GLU A 19 3.53 -6.25 -0.77
C GLU A 19 2.12 -6.84 -1.02
N MET A 20 1.13 -6.54 -0.20
CA MET A 20 -0.27 -6.98 -0.42
C MET A 20 -0.90 -6.29 -1.65
N VAL A 21 -0.49 -5.06 -1.93
CA VAL A 21 -0.73 -4.34 -3.19
C VAL A 21 0.61 -3.84 -3.68
N GLN A 22 1.06 -4.33 -4.82
CA GLN A 22 2.34 -3.92 -5.41
C GLN A 22 2.25 -2.49 -5.93
N GLY A 23 2.85 -1.53 -5.21
CA GLY A 23 2.72 -0.11 -5.50
C GLY A 23 3.39 0.28 -6.82
N GLU A 24 4.70 0.15 -6.90
CA GLU A 24 5.49 0.46 -8.08
C GLU A 24 5.30 -0.56 -9.21
N GLY A 25 4.81 -1.74 -8.89
CA GLY A 25 4.47 -2.80 -9.84
C GLY A 25 3.26 -2.50 -10.73
N GLY A 26 2.51 -1.41 -10.47
CA GLY A 26 1.32 -1.01 -11.25
C GLY A 26 0.03 -1.04 -10.43
N VAL A 27 0.11 -0.86 -9.13
CA VAL A 27 -1.02 -0.98 -8.19
C VAL A 27 -1.78 -2.27 -8.42
N LEU A 28 -1.07 -3.39 -8.21
CA LEU A 28 -1.58 -4.74 -8.43
C LEU A 28 -1.95 -5.39 -7.10
N ASP A 29 -3.21 -5.68 -6.92
CA ASP A 29 -3.72 -6.45 -5.78
C ASP A 29 -3.22 -7.89 -5.89
N LEU A 30 -2.68 -8.45 -4.81
CA LEU A 30 -2.36 -9.87 -4.77
C LEU A 30 -3.65 -10.70 -4.63
N ASP A 31 -3.61 -11.88 -5.21
CA ASP A 31 -4.65 -12.88 -5.04
C ASP A 31 -4.62 -13.44 -3.61
N PRO A 32 -5.75 -13.46 -2.86
CA PRO A 32 -5.77 -13.96 -1.49
C PRO A 32 -5.33 -15.41 -1.34
N ASP A 33 -5.66 -16.27 -2.31
CA ASP A 33 -5.25 -17.68 -2.29
C ASP A 33 -3.73 -17.82 -2.50
N PHE A 34 -3.15 -16.93 -3.32
CA PHE A 34 -1.70 -16.86 -3.49
C PHE A 34 -0.99 -16.43 -2.19
N VAL A 35 -1.51 -15.41 -1.50
CA VAL A 35 -0.92 -14.94 -0.24
C VAL A 35 -0.98 -16.01 0.85
N LYS A 36 -2.12 -16.68 1.00
CA LYS A 36 -2.29 -17.80 1.95
C LYS A 36 -1.36 -18.98 1.62
N ALA A 37 -1.21 -19.30 0.34
CA ALA A 37 -0.30 -20.36 -0.09
C ALA A 37 1.18 -19.99 0.18
N ALA A 38 1.55 -18.71 0.06
CA ALA A 38 2.89 -18.24 0.40
C ALA A 38 3.18 -18.34 1.90
N GLU A 39 2.22 -17.94 2.76
CA GLU A 39 2.31 -18.13 4.21
C GLU A 39 2.45 -19.62 4.58
N GLN A 40 1.60 -20.48 4.01
CA GLN A 40 1.66 -21.92 4.23
C GLN A 40 3.01 -22.50 3.83
N LEU A 41 3.54 -22.07 2.67
CA LEU A 41 4.86 -22.50 2.20
C LEU A 41 5.97 -22.07 3.16
N CYS A 42 5.88 -20.88 3.74
CA CYS A 42 6.80 -20.44 4.79
C CYS A 42 6.73 -21.35 6.04
N HIS A 43 5.53 -21.74 6.46
CA HIS A 43 5.37 -22.65 7.60
C HIS A 43 5.93 -24.06 7.29
N GLU A 44 5.70 -24.59 6.09
CA GLU A 44 6.15 -25.94 5.70
C GLU A 44 7.67 -26.06 5.58
N HIS A 45 8.36 -24.98 5.19
CA HIS A 45 9.80 -24.94 4.96
C HIS A 45 10.58 -24.15 6.03
N ASP A 46 9.92 -23.76 7.12
CA ASP A 46 10.51 -22.93 8.20
C ASP A 46 11.12 -21.60 7.71
N LEU A 47 10.49 -20.99 6.70
CA LEU A 47 10.88 -19.69 6.14
C LEU A 47 10.23 -18.55 6.93
N VAL A 48 10.81 -17.36 6.85
CA VAL A 48 10.22 -16.14 7.41
C VAL A 48 9.25 -15.53 6.41
N PHE A 49 7.99 -15.31 6.83
CA PHE A 49 6.99 -14.58 6.03
C PHE A 49 7.03 -13.08 6.33
N ILE A 50 7.45 -12.28 5.35
CA ILE A 50 7.64 -10.83 5.49
C ILE A 50 6.62 -10.09 4.64
N VAL A 51 5.89 -9.15 5.25
CA VAL A 51 4.99 -8.26 4.53
C VAL A 51 5.52 -6.84 4.55
N ASP A 52 5.70 -6.27 3.35
CA ASP A 52 6.07 -4.86 3.18
C ASP A 52 4.81 -4.00 3.16
N GLU A 53 4.61 -3.27 4.25
CA GLU A 53 3.51 -2.33 4.44
C GLU A 53 3.95 -0.86 4.32
N VAL A 54 5.12 -0.62 3.74
CA VAL A 54 5.66 0.74 3.57
C VAL A 54 4.73 1.64 2.75
N GLN A 55 4.03 1.09 1.76
CA GLN A 55 3.04 1.83 0.97
C GLN A 55 1.59 1.56 1.39
N THR A 56 1.28 0.37 1.83
CA THR A 56 -0.08 -0.12 2.08
C THR A 56 -0.55 0.10 3.52
N GLY A 57 0.38 0.22 4.46
CA GLY A 57 0.09 0.34 5.88
C GLY A 57 -0.39 1.74 6.32
N ILE A 58 -0.56 1.86 7.62
CA ILE A 58 -0.94 3.10 8.31
C ILE A 58 -2.25 3.69 7.77
N GLY A 59 -3.24 2.81 7.60
CA GLY A 59 -4.60 3.20 7.20
C GLY A 59 -4.82 3.40 5.70
N ARG A 60 -3.78 3.32 4.85
CA ARG A 60 -3.86 3.60 3.41
C ARG A 60 -4.92 2.76 2.70
N THR A 61 -5.05 1.51 3.07
CA THR A 61 -6.01 0.57 2.49
C THR A 61 -7.38 0.55 3.19
N GLY A 62 -7.54 1.29 4.29
CA GLY A 62 -8.75 1.24 5.12
C GLY A 62 -8.69 0.17 6.23
N LYS A 63 -7.54 -0.45 6.41
CA LYS A 63 -7.10 -1.23 7.57
C LYS A 63 -5.81 -0.62 8.08
N LEU A 64 -5.40 -0.89 9.32
CA LEU A 64 -4.12 -0.39 9.82
C LEU A 64 -2.98 -0.93 8.96
N PHE A 65 -3.02 -2.22 8.65
CA PHE A 65 -2.15 -2.91 7.71
C PHE A 65 -2.96 -3.68 6.67
N ALA A 66 -2.48 -3.75 5.43
CA ALA A 66 -3.21 -4.39 4.33
C ALA A 66 -3.31 -5.91 4.48
N TYR A 67 -2.34 -6.57 5.14
CA TYR A 67 -2.38 -8.02 5.36
C TYR A 67 -3.63 -8.48 6.14
N GLU A 68 -4.27 -7.58 6.90
CA GLU A 68 -5.52 -7.86 7.60
C GLU A 68 -6.70 -8.23 6.67
N TYR A 69 -6.61 -7.93 5.38
CA TYR A 69 -7.60 -8.37 4.38
C TYR A 69 -7.41 -9.81 3.93
N PHE A 70 -6.23 -10.39 4.17
CA PHE A 70 -5.83 -11.69 3.62
C PHE A 70 -5.92 -12.82 4.64
N ASP A 71 -6.22 -12.51 5.91
CA ASP A 71 -6.33 -13.50 6.99
C ASP A 71 -5.04 -14.32 7.13
N VAL A 72 -3.90 -13.63 7.16
CA VAL A 72 -2.54 -14.17 7.35
C VAL A 72 -1.86 -13.48 8.53
N THR A 73 -0.83 -14.13 9.08
CA THR A 73 -0.05 -13.61 10.22
C THR A 73 1.43 -13.54 9.84
N PRO A 74 1.95 -12.40 9.37
CA PRO A 74 3.35 -12.24 9.03
C PRO A 74 4.29 -12.41 10.23
N ASP A 75 5.45 -13.02 10.00
CA ASP A 75 6.54 -13.06 10.99
C ASP A 75 7.22 -11.68 11.12
N ILE A 76 7.27 -10.92 10.03
CA ILE A 76 7.83 -9.57 9.99
C ILE A 76 6.93 -8.65 9.17
N VAL A 77 6.69 -7.43 9.69
CA VAL A 77 6.00 -6.35 8.96
C VAL A 77 6.90 -5.13 8.92
N THR A 78 7.20 -4.62 7.72
CA THR A 78 7.92 -3.35 7.54
C THR A 78 6.93 -2.21 7.28
N PHE A 79 7.16 -1.04 7.86
CA PHE A 79 6.31 0.13 7.66
C PHE A 79 7.10 1.43 7.71
N ALA A 80 6.64 2.45 6.99
CA ALA A 80 7.26 3.77 6.95
C ALA A 80 6.26 4.83 6.44
N LYS A 81 6.73 5.82 5.72
CA LYS A 81 5.93 6.87 5.03
C LYS A 81 4.87 7.51 5.94
N GLY A 82 3.62 7.05 5.85
CA GLY A 82 2.47 7.62 6.56
C GLY A 82 2.62 7.69 8.07
N ILE A 83 3.37 6.75 8.67
CA ILE A 83 3.59 6.71 10.12
C ILE A 83 4.25 7.98 10.66
N GLY A 84 5.11 8.61 9.88
CA GLY A 84 5.87 9.79 10.33
C GLY A 84 5.09 11.09 10.32
N GLY A 85 3.92 11.15 9.68
CA GLY A 85 3.16 12.40 9.54
C GLY A 85 3.94 13.54 8.87
N GLY A 86 4.87 13.20 7.96
CA GLY A 86 5.80 14.13 7.31
C GLY A 86 7.23 14.08 7.85
N LEU A 87 7.46 13.41 8.98
CA LEU A 87 8.82 13.20 9.54
C LEU A 87 9.40 11.86 9.04
N PRO A 88 10.73 11.78 8.81
CA PRO A 88 11.37 10.56 8.33
C PRO A 88 11.49 9.53 9.46
N ILE A 89 10.63 8.53 9.43
CA ILE A 89 10.65 7.38 10.33
C ILE A 89 10.09 6.16 9.63
N GLY A 90 10.61 5.00 9.96
CA GLY A 90 10.09 3.69 9.63
C GLY A 90 10.31 2.74 10.77
N GLY A 91 9.70 1.59 10.71
CA GLY A 91 9.81 0.56 11.73
C GLY A 91 9.61 -0.83 11.16
N VAL A 92 9.94 -1.80 12.00
CA VAL A 92 9.75 -3.21 11.72
C VAL A 92 9.06 -3.81 12.96
N LEU A 93 8.00 -4.56 12.74
CA LEU A 93 7.38 -5.41 13.76
C LEU A 93 7.88 -6.82 13.59
N PHE A 94 8.28 -7.44 14.68
CA PHE A 94 8.69 -8.84 14.72
C PHE A 94 7.62 -9.66 15.43
N GLY A 95 7.15 -10.71 14.77
CA GLY A 95 6.32 -11.74 15.36
C GLY A 95 7.12 -12.66 16.29
N GLU A 96 6.44 -13.61 16.89
CA GLU A 96 7.02 -14.52 17.91
C GLU A 96 8.25 -15.26 17.38
N LYS A 97 8.23 -15.73 16.14
CA LYS A 97 9.32 -16.43 15.48
C LYS A 97 10.63 -15.62 15.41
N CYS A 98 10.55 -14.30 15.29
CA CYS A 98 11.67 -13.41 15.03
C CYS A 98 12.04 -12.45 16.17
N CYS A 99 11.24 -12.36 17.24
CA CYS A 99 11.39 -11.35 18.28
C CYS A 99 12.70 -11.42 19.07
N ASP A 100 13.30 -12.60 19.18
CA ASP A 100 14.53 -12.84 19.94
C ASP A 100 15.79 -13.02 19.08
N VAL A 101 15.69 -12.82 17.76
CA VAL A 101 16.82 -13.05 16.83
C VAL A 101 17.88 -11.96 16.96
N LEU A 102 17.45 -10.68 16.94
CA LEU A 102 18.38 -9.56 17.04
C LEU A 102 18.86 -9.35 18.47
N LYS A 103 20.15 -9.17 18.63
CA LYS A 103 20.80 -8.92 19.93
C LYS A 103 21.41 -7.51 19.97
N PRO A 104 21.71 -6.96 21.16
CA PRO A 104 22.40 -5.69 21.28
C PRO A 104 23.71 -5.67 20.46
N GLY A 105 23.82 -4.72 19.55
CA GLY A 105 24.96 -4.56 18.65
C GLY A 105 24.76 -5.09 17.23
N ASP A 106 23.72 -5.90 16.96
CA ASP A 106 23.45 -6.45 15.62
C ASP A 106 22.91 -5.39 14.66
N HIS A 107 22.25 -4.37 15.19
CA HIS A 107 21.70 -3.26 14.42
C HIS A 107 21.90 -1.93 15.14
N GLY A 108 22.15 -0.87 14.36
CA GLY A 108 22.30 0.47 14.87
C GLY A 108 21.92 1.53 13.84
N THR A 109 21.48 2.70 14.33
CA THR A 109 21.14 3.84 13.49
C THR A 109 21.41 5.13 14.25
N THR A 110 21.91 6.16 13.57
CA THR A 110 22.19 7.46 14.19
C THR A 110 20.91 8.22 14.54
N TYR A 111 19.90 8.18 13.69
CA TYR A 111 18.69 8.98 13.81
C TYR A 111 17.41 8.17 14.08
N GLY A 112 17.49 6.85 14.06
CA GLY A 112 16.34 5.97 14.33
C GLY A 112 15.83 6.13 15.75
N GLY A 113 14.51 6.12 15.91
CA GLY A 113 13.88 6.28 17.21
C GLY A 113 14.07 7.68 17.83
N ASN A 114 14.40 8.70 17.03
CA ASN A 114 14.50 10.06 17.59
C ASN A 114 13.15 10.52 18.14
N PRO A 115 13.15 11.24 19.29
CA PRO A 115 11.92 11.53 20.03
C PRO A 115 10.92 12.40 19.25
N VAL A 116 11.40 13.28 18.36
CA VAL A 116 10.51 14.15 17.56
C VAL A 116 9.73 13.34 16.56
N ALA A 117 10.39 12.47 15.79
CA ALA A 117 9.71 11.62 14.82
C ALA A 117 8.81 10.57 15.51
N CYS A 118 9.24 10.04 16.66
CA CYS A 118 8.41 9.12 17.46
C CYS A 118 7.15 9.82 18.00
N ALA A 119 7.25 11.05 18.47
CA ALA A 119 6.10 11.83 18.93
C ALA A 119 5.10 12.07 17.77
N GLY A 120 5.61 12.39 16.57
CA GLY A 120 4.78 12.48 15.37
C GLY A 120 4.09 11.17 15.01
N ALA A 121 4.80 10.04 15.12
CA ALA A 121 4.25 8.72 14.87
C ALA A 121 3.13 8.34 15.86
N VAL A 122 3.32 8.64 17.15
CA VAL A 122 2.29 8.44 18.18
C VAL A 122 1.04 9.25 17.85
N GLU A 123 1.20 10.52 17.46
CA GLU A 123 0.08 11.39 17.09
C GLU A 123 -0.67 10.86 15.85
N VAL A 124 0.04 10.35 14.85
CA VAL A 124 -0.59 9.71 13.67
C VAL A 124 -1.40 8.49 14.10
N LEU A 125 -0.80 7.58 14.88
CA LEU A 125 -1.46 6.34 15.29
C LEU A 125 -2.69 6.59 16.17
N THR A 126 -2.67 7.59 17.04
CA THR A 126 -3.83 7.94 17.88
C THR A 126 -5.01 8.49 17.09
N ARG A 127 -4.79 8.98 15.87
CA ARG A 127 -5.85 9.48 14.97
C ARG A 127 -6.41 8.43 14.02
N ILE A 128 -5.73 7.30 13.86
CA ILE A 128 -6.15 6.19 13.00
C ILE A 128 -6.95 5.20 13.83
N ASP A 129 -8.19 5.54 14.16
CA ASP A 129 -9.13 4.68 14.84
C ASP A 129 -10.05 3.93 13.84
N ASP A 130 -10.89 3.04 14.37
CA ASP A 130 -11.84 2.26 13.56
C ASP A 130 -12.81 3.14 12.76
N ALA A 131 -13.18 4.30 13.29
CA ALA A 131 -14.08 5.23 12.60
C ALA A 131 -13.38 5.88 11.40
N PHE A 132 -12.13 6.29 11.59
CA PHE A 132 -11.28 6.83 10.52
C PHE A 132 -11.03 5.78 9.42
N LEU A 133 -10.68 4.54 9.79
CA LEU A 133 -10.46 3.45 8.83
C LEU A 133 -11.71 3.13 8.01
N LYS A 134 -12.88 3.09 8.66
CA LYS A 134 -14.17 2.94 7.97
C LYS A 134 -14.46 4.09 7.00
N GLU A 135 -14.11 5.31 7.36
CA GLU A 135 -14.27 6.46 6.46
C GLU A 135 -13.34 6.37 5.24
N VAL A 136 -12.12 5.91 5.41
CA VAL A 136 -11.21 5.61 4.27
C VAL A 136 -11.83 4.58 3.33
N GLN A 137 -12.45 3.52 3.86
CA GLN A 137 -13.14 2.51 3.05
C GLN A 137 -14.31 3.10 2.25
N LYS A 138 -15.14 3.97 2.88
CA LYS A 138 -16.24 4.65 2.18
C LYS A 138 -15.75 5.57 1.08
N LYS A 139 -14.73 6.38 1.35
CA LYS A 139 -14.10 7.25 0.35
C LYS A 139 -13.50 6.44 -0.81
N SER A 140 -12.90 5.29 -0.49
CA SER A 140 -12.39 4.35 -1.50
C SER A 140 -13.50 3.88 -2.44
N ALA A 141 -14.61 3.39 -1.90
CA ALA A 141 -15.75 2.94 -2.69
C ALA A 141 -16.29 4.07 -3.57
N TYR A 142 -16.51 5.25 -2.97
CA TYR A 142 -16.98 6.43 -3.67
C TYR A 142 -16.06 6.85 -4.83
N LEU A 143 -14.75 6.89 -4.58
CA LEU A 143 -13.77 7.25 -5.59
C LEU A 143 -13.68 6.21 -6.71
N LYS A 144 -13.70 4.91 -6.37
CA LYS A 144 -13.72 3.83 -7.35
C LYS A 144 -14.93 3.89 -8.27
N ASP A 145 -16.13 4.08 -7.70
CA ASP A 145 -17.37 4.20 -8.47
C ASP A 145 -17.30 5.36 -9.46
N LYS A 146 -16.80 6.52 -9.03
CA LYS A 146 -16.61 7.69 -9.91
C LYS A 146 -15.59 7.43 -11.01
N LEU A 147 -14.43 6.85 -10.69
CA LEU A 147 -13.37 6.55 -11.65
C LEU A 147 -13.85 5.60 -12.76
N GLN A 148 -14.65 4.59 -12.41
CA GLN A 148 -15.19 3.63 -13.38
C GLN A 148 -16.15 4.25 -14.39
N THR A 149 -16.72 5.42 -14.10
CA THR A 149 -17.60 6.14 -15.04
C THR A 149 -16.87 7.04 -16.02
N LEU A 150 -15.56 7.26 -15.83
CA LEU A 150 -14.78 8.14 -16.67
C LEU A 150 -14.51 7.52 -18.07
N PRO A 151 -14.43 8.36 -19.12
CA PRO A 151 -14.08 7.86 -20.45
C PRO A 151 -12.68 7.23 -20.45
N HIS A 152 -12.47 6.25 -21.30
CA HIS A 152 -11.20 5.53 -21.46
C HIS A 152 -10.77 4.67 -20.26
N VAL A 153 -11.47 4.70 -19.12
CA VAL A 153 -11.14 3.85 -17.98
C VAL A 153 -11.69 2.44 -18.23
N THR A 154 -10.80 1.44 -18.19
CA THR A 154 -11.14 0.03 -18.39
C THR A 154 -11.24 -0.73 -17.06
N SER A 155 -10.41 -0.38 -16.08
CA SER A 155 -10.45 -0.98 -14.75
C SER A 155 -9.82 -0.08 -13.69
N VAL A 156 -10.19 -0.31 -12.43
CA VAL A 156 -9.59 0.31 -11.26
C VAL A 156 -9.16 -0.78 -10.30
N SER A 157 -7.86 -0.85 -10.02
CA SER A 157 -7.23 -1.79 -9.07
C SER A 157 -6.77 -1.08 -7.79
N GLY A 158 -6.40 -1.83 -6.79
CA GLY A 158 -5.89 -1.32 -5.50
C GLY A 158 -6.91 -1.39 -4.37
N LEU A 159 -6.44 -1.15 -3.15
CA LEU A 159 -7.22 -1.16 -1.92
C LEU A 159 -7.24 0.22 -1.25
N GLY A 160 -8.35 0.56 -0.64
CA GLY A 160 -8.50 1.85 0.05
C GLY A 160 -8.24 3.03 -0.88
N LEU A 161 -7.41 3.96 -0.44
CA LEU A 161 -7.01 5.14 -1.20
C LEU A 161 -5.63 4.98 -1.87
N MET A 162 -5.30 3.76 -2.29
CA MET A 162 -4.18 3.43 -3.16
C MET A 162 -4.74 2.77 -4.41
N LEU A 163 -4.96 3.56 -5.47
CA LEU A 163 -5.70 3.13 -6.66
C LEU A 163 -4.86 3.28 -7.93
N GLY A 164 -5.02 2.31 -8.82
CA GLY A 164 -4.44 2.30 -10.16
C GLY A 164 -5.55 2.24 -11.20
N VAL A 165 -5.54 3.16 -12.16
CA VAL A 165 -6.54 3.28 -13.22
C VAL A 165 -5.93 2.83 -14.53
N SER A 166 -6.46 1.75 -15.11
CA SER A 166 -6.08 1.28 -16.43
C SER A 166 -6.87 2.03 -17.50
N LEU A 167 -6.19 2.37 -18.59
CA LEU A 167 -6.76 3.19 -19.65
C LEU A 167 -6.75 2.44 -20.99
N GLU A 168 -7.68 2.79 -21.87
CA GLU A 168 -7.70 2.35 -23.27
C GLU A 168 -7.59 3.56 -24.22
N GLY A 169 -6.67 3.49 -25.19
CA GLY A 169 -6.46 4.52 -26.17
C GLY A 169 -5.87 5.83 -25.63
N LYS A 170 -5.34 5.82 -24.43
CA LYS A 170 -4.63 6.94 -23.77
C LYS A 170 -3.40 6.40 -23.04
N GLU A 171 -2.31 7.18 -23.08
CA GLU A 171 -1.10 6.86 -22.33
C GLU A 171 -1.12 7.53 -20.96
N ALA A 172 -0.83 6.76 -19.89
CA ALA A 172 -0.87 7.27 -18.52
C ALA A 172 0.03 8.51 -18.29
N PRO A 173 1.26 8.59 -18.84
CA PRO A 173 2.09 9.80 -18.70
C PRO A 173 1.46 11.06 -19.29
N ASP A 174 0.75 10.95 -20.41
CA ASP A 174 0.09 12.10 -21.06
C ASP A 174 -1.10 12.58 -20.22
N VAL A 175 -1.87 11.65 -19.66
CA VAL A 175 -2.99 11.98 -18.76
C VAL A 175 -2.48 12.63 -17.47
N VAL A 176 -1.40 12.10 -16.88
CA VAL A 176 -0.75 12.69 -15.69
C VAL A 176 -0.28 14.11 -15.95
N LYS A 177 0.35 14.36 -17.10
CA LYS A 177 0.81 15.70 -17.51
C LYS A 177 -0.36 16.67 -17.63
N LYS A 178 -1.43 16.30 -18.36
CA LYS A 178 -2.64 17.14 -18.50
C LYS A 178 -3.33 17.39 -17.17
N ALA A 179 -3.45 16.37 -16.31
CA ALA A 179 -4.03 16.52 -14.99
C ALA A 179 -3.25 17.54 -14.14
N LEU A 180 -1.91 17.50 -14.21
CA LEU A 180 -1.05 18.46 -13.51
C LEU A 180 -1.24 19.90 -14.04
N GLU A 181 -1.36 20.08 -15.36
CA GLU A 181 -1.65 21.38 -15.98
C GLU A 181 -3.00 21.96 -15.51
N GLU A 182 -3.99 21.10 -15.22
CA GLU A 182 -5.30 21.46 -14.69
C GLU A 182 -5.33 21.55 -13.13
N GLY A 183 -4.18 21.36 -12.47
CA GLY A 183 -4.05 21.52 -11.01
C GLY A 183 -4.25 20.25 -10.19
N LEU A 184 -4.29 19.06 -10.81
CA LEU A 184 -4.39 17.79 -10.12
C LEU A 184 -3.07 17.01 -10.21
N MET A 185 -2.46 16.75 -9.05
CA MET A 185 -1.26 15.92 -8.96
C MET A 185 -1.65 14.45 -8.81
N VAL A 186 -1.39 13.67 -9.86
CA VAL A 186 -1.45 12.22 -9.88
C VAL A 186 -0.13 11.66 -10.41
N LEU A 187 0.10 10.36 -10.31
CA LEU A 187 1.35 9.73 -10.70
C LEU A 187 1.10 8.63 -11.74
N THR A 188 2.16 8.11 -12.31
CA THR A 188 2.13 6.86 -13.06
C THR A 188 2.54 5.68 -12.17
N ALA A 189 2.00 4.50 -12.45
CA ALA A 189 2.51 3.22 -11.98
C ALA A 189 2.47 2.25 -13.17
N LYS A 190 3.61 2.03 -13.80
CA LYS A 190 3.70 1.35 -15.10
C LYS A 190 2.82 2.07 -16.13
N ASP A 191 1.84 1.37 -16.69
CA ASP A 191 0.87 1.82 -17.70
C ASP A 191 -0.41 2.46 -17.11
N LYS A 192 -0.51 2.54 -15.77
CA LYS A 192 -1.69 3.08 -15.08
C LYS A 192 -1.48 4.49 -14.56
N VAL A 193 -2.56 5.24 -14.44
CA VAL A 193 -2.62 6.45 -13.62
C VAL A 193 -2.83 6.02 -12.16
N ARG A 194 -1.93 6.45 -11.27
CA ARG A 194 -1.94 6.11 -9.85
C ARG A 194 -2.45 7.27 -9.01
N LEU A 195 -3.43 6.99 -8.16
CA LEU A 195 -4.01 7.93 -7.21
C LEU A 195 -3.65 7.54 -5.78
N LEU A 196 -3.06 8.49 -5.05
CA LEU A 196 -2.67 8.37 -3.64
C LEU A 196 -3.10 9.63 -2.87
N PRO A 197 -4.40 9.97 -2.83
CA PRO A 197 -4.84 11.16 -2.13
C PRO A 197 -4.55 11.05 -0.63
N PRO A 198 -4.49 12.18 0.12
CA PRO A 198 -4.41 12.12 1.58
C PRO A 198 -5.63 11.39 2.15
N LEU A 199 -5.46 10.66 3.25
CA LEU A 199 -6.57 9.91 3.88
C LEU A 199 -7.66 10.84 4.40
N THR A 200 -7.32 12.09 4.65
CA THR A 200 -8.23 13.16 5.08
C THR A 200 -9.00 13.83 3.94
N ILE A 201 -8.75 13.46 2.68
CA ILE A 201 -9.45 14.03 1.51
C ILE A 201 -10.97 14.06 1.74
N THR A 202 -11.61 15.14 1.35
CA THR A 202 -13.07 15.30 1.42
C THR A 202 -13.76 14.78 0.17
N TYR A 203 -15.08 14.54 0.24
CA TYR A 203 -15.86 14.13 -0.93
C TYR A 203 -15.89 15.22 -2.01
N ASP A 204 -15.93 16.50 -1.61
CA ASP A 204 -15.87 17.63 -2.54
C ASP A 204 -14.53 17.69 -3.28
N GLU A 205 -13.41 17.42 -2.61
CA GLU A 205 -12.09 17.35 -3.24
C GLU A 205 -11.99 16.13 -4.17
N ILE A 206 -12.59 15.00 -3.82
CA ILE A 206 -12.71 13.83 -4.71
C ILE A 206 -13.46 14.23 -5.98
N ASP A 207 -14.61 14.89 -5.85
CA ASP A 207 -15.42 15.32 -7.00
C ASP A 207 -14.67 16.31 -7.90
N GLN A 208 -13.95 17.28 -7.31
CA GLN A 208 -13.08 18.19 -8.06
C GLN A 208 -11.98 17.43 -8.83
N GLY A 209 -11.32 16.48 -8.17
CA GLY A 209 -10.29 15.63 -8.81
C GLY A 209 -10.85 14.81 -9.96
N ILE A 210 -12.03 14.25 -9.83
CA ILE A 210 -12.74 13.50 -10.88
C ILE A 210 -13.05 14.39 -12.10
N GLU A 211 -13.53 15.62 -11.90
CA GLU A 211 -13.80 16.54 -13.01
C GLU A 211 -12.52 16.95 -13.75
N ILE A 212 -11.40 17.12 -13.04
CA ILE A 212 -10.10 17.38 -13.66
C ILE A 212 -9.61 16.16 -14.45
N LEU A 213 -9.69 14.95 -13.87
CA LEU A 213 -9.32 13.73 -14.60
C LEU A 213 -10.17 13.51 -15.84
N LYS A 214 -11.47 13.82 -15.78
CA LYS A 214 -12.36 13.74 -16.95
C LYS A 214 -11.90 14.65 -18.10
N LYS A 215 -11.47 15.86 -17.79
CA LYS A 215 -10.89 16.78 -18.79
C LYS A 215 -9.56 16.26 -19.34
N ALA A 216 -8.69 15.73 -18.47
CA ALA A 216 -7.41 15.17 -18.87
C ALA A 216 -7.55 13.95 -19.79
N LEU A 217 -8.63 13.19 -19.64
CA LEU A 217 -8.97 12.03 -20.46
C LEU A 217 -9.68 12.39 -21.77
N SER A 218 -10.23 13.57 -21.88
CA SER A 218 -10.82 14.06 -23.14
C SER A 218 -9.73 14.46 -24.13
#